data_fd521185584a6cbdcdccec54344e72db
#
_entry.id   fd521185584a6cbdcdccec54344e72db
#
_cell.length_a   1.000
_cell.length_b   1.000
_cell.length_c   1.000
_cell.angle_alpha   90.00
_cell.angle_beta   90.00
_cell.angle_gamma   90.00
#
_symmetry.space_group_name_H-M   'P 1'
#
loop_
_entity.id
_entity.type
_entity.pdbx_description
1 polymer ?
#
loop_
_entity_poly.entity_id
_entity_poly.type
_entity_poly.pdbx_seq_one_letter_code
_entity_poly.pdbx_strand_id
1 'polypeptide(L)'
;MSWAALLALAVCGILLSVSLIDAETQTIPDRMNLALAVCGAVSVLLSPADWLPHVIGALCVSVPMFLLCLVIDGAFGGGDIKLMAAAGLFLGWQNTLLAMFFGIVFGGMYGIYLLAAKKAGKKDHFAFGPFLCAGIVIAMLFGGPVLEWYCAFL
;
A
#
# COMPACT_ATOMS: atom_id res chain seq x y z
N MET A 1 -16.67 4.54 20.29
CA MET A 1 -15.80 4.47 19.11
C MET A 1 -14.64 3.55 19.48
N SER A 2 -14.40 2.47 18.74
CA SER A 2 -13.31 1.53 19.07
C SER A 2 -11.94 2.13 18.68
N TRP A 3 -10.89 1.74 19.40
CA TRP A 3 -9.51 2.16 19.08
C TRP A 3 -9.13 1.82 17.63
N ALA A 4 -9.62 0.68 17.13
CA ALA A 4 -9.43 0.26 15.75
C ALA A 4 -10.04 1.26 14.75
N ALA A 5 -11.22 1.81 15.02
CA ALA A 5 -11.85 2.80 14.16
C ALA A 5 -11.06 4.14 14.14
N LEU A 6 -10.52 4.55 15.30
CA LEU A 6 -9.68 5.74 15.38
C LEU A 6 -8.38 5.58 14.58
N LEU A 7 -7.72 4.41 14.71
CA LEU A 7 -6.52 4.11 13.95
C LEU A 7 -6.82 4.04 12.44
N ALA A 8 -7.94 3.42 12.06
CA ALA A 8 -8.35 3.35 10.66
C ALA A 8 -8.60 4.74 10.07
N LEU A 9 -9.25 5.65 10.81
CA LEU A 9 -9.43 7.04 10.39
C LEU A 9 -8.10 7.78 10.24
N ALA A 10 -7.17 7.60 11.19
CA ALA A 10 -5.84 8.19 11.11
C ALA A 10 -5.07 7.69 9.88
N VAL A 11 -5.11 6.38 9.62
CA VAL A 11 -4.50 5.76 8.44
C VAL A 11 -5.12 6.30 7.15
N CYS A 12 -6.45 6.42 7.05
CA CYS A 12 -7.12 7.02 5.89
C CYS A 12 -6.64 8.48 5.66
N GLY A 13 -6.52 9.28 6.71
CA GLY A 13 -6.03 10.66 6.61
C GLY A 13 -4.58 10.72 6.11
N ILE A 14 -3.71 9.84 6.60
CA ILE A 14 -2.32 9.73 6.15
C ILE A 14 -2.27 9.30 4.68
N LEU A 15 -3.02 8.27 4.29
CA LEU A 15 -3.06 7.78 2.91
C LEU A 15 -3.59 8.82 1.93
N LEU A 16 -4.62 9.57 2.32
CA LEU A 16 -5.12 10.68 1.52
C LEU A 16 -4.05 11.74 1.30
N SER A 17 -3.35 12.13 2.37
CA SER A 17 -2.26 13.11 2.29
C SER A 17 -1.12 12.60 1.41
N VAL A 18 -0.71 11.34 1.56
CA VAL A 18 0.31 10.69 0.72
C VAL A 18 -0.12 10.70 -0.75
N SER A 19 -1.37 10.32 -1.03
CA SER A 19 -1.92 10.29 -2.39
C SER A 19 -1.87 11.66 -3.07
N LEU A 20 -2.25 12.71 -2.36
CA LEU A 20 -2.23 14.08 -2.90
C LEU A 20 -0.81 14.58 -3.14
N ILE A 21 0.10 14.38 -2.17
CA ILE A 21 1.49 14.79 -2.29
C ILE A 21 2.19 14.04 -3.42
N ASP A 22 1.99 12.72 -3.51
CA ASP A 22 2.61 11.91 -4.56
C ASP A 22 2.06 12.25 -5.96
N ALA A 23 0.78 12.57 -6.08
CA ALA A 23 0.18 13.01 -7.33
C ALA A 23 0.79 14.32 -7.85
N GLU A 24 1.21 15.22 -6.95
CA GLU A 24 1.82 16.51 -7.31
C GLU A 24 3.33 16.42 -7.48
N THR A 25 4.01 15.73 -6.57
CA THR A 25 5.49 15.75 -6.46
C THR A 25 6.18 14.46 -6.91
N GLN A 26 5.41 13.39 -7.14
CA GLN A 26 5.92 12.03 -7.43
C GLN A 26 6.93 11.54 -6.37
N THR A 27 6.77 12.02 -5.15
CA THR A 27 7.60 11.64 -4.00
C THR A 27 6.75 11.47 -2.76
N ILE A 28 6.99 10.40 -2.01
CA ILE A 28 6.31 10.14 -0.73
C ILE A 28 7.23 10.59 0.39
N PRO A 29 6.82 11.59 1.22
CA PRO A 29 7.63 12.05 2.34
C PRO A 29 7.82 10.94 3.39
N ASP A 30 9.06 10.75 3.85
CA ASP A 30 9.37 9.74 4.87
C ASP A 30 8.60 9.96 6.18
N ARG A 31 8.23 11.19 6.48
CA ARG A 31 7.41 11.52 7.66
C ARG A 31 6.04 10.86 7.62
N MET A 32 5.42 10.76 6.44
CA MET A 32 4.13 10.09 6.25
C MET A 32 4.26 8.58 6.38
N ASN A 33 5.32 8.01 5.81
CA ASN A 33 5.62 6.59 5.97
C ASN A 33 5.90 6.24 7.43
N LEU A 34 6.60 7.11 8.16
CA LEU A 34 6.85 6.94 9.59
C LEU A 34 5.55 7.02 10.40
N ALA A 35 4.68 7.99 10.11
CA ALA A 35 3.38 8.11 10.79
C ALA A 35 2.53 6.86 10.56
N LEU A 36 2.50 6.32 9.34
CA LEU A 36 1.80 5.09 9.03
C LEU A 36 2.41 3.88 9.75
N ALA A 37 3.73 3.80 9.82
CA ALA A 37 4.44 2.74 10.55
C ALA A 37 4.14 2.79 12.05
N VAL A 38 4.04 3.99 12.64
CA VAL A 38 3.63 4.17 14.04
C VAL A 38 2.20 3.67 14.26
N CYS A 39 1.26 3.98 13.37
CA CYS A 39 -0.09 3.42 13.43
C CYS A 39 -0.09 1.88 13.36
N GLY A 40 0.74 1.31 12.49
CA GLY A 40 0.94 -0.14 12.40
C GLY A 40 1.51 -0.74 13.68
N ALA A 41 2.55 -0.14 14.25
CA ALA A 41 3.14 -0.57 15.50
C ALA A 41 2.14 -0.51 16.67
N VAL A 42 1.36 0.56 16.76
CA VAL A 42 0.29 0.69 17.77
C VAL A 42 -0.76 -0.40 17.58
N SER A 43 -1.15 -0.71 16.34
CA SER A 43 -2.09 -1.81 16.05
C SER A 43 -1.58 -3.15 16.56
N VAL A 44 -0.30 -3.46 16.31
CA VAL A 44 0.35 -4.68 16.79
C VAL A 44 0.41 -4.73 18.32
N LEU A 45 0.74 -3.61 18.97
CA LEU A 45 0.80 -3.54 20.44
C LEU A 45 -0.57 -3.72 21.12
N LEU A 46 -1.63 -3.28 20.45
CA LEU A 46 -3.01 -3.47 20.94
C LEU A 46 -3.55 -4.90 20.73
N SER A 47 -2.92 -5.67 19.84
CA SER A 47 -3.26 -7.07 19.55
C SER A 47 -2.02 -7.96 19.53
N PRO A 48 -1.32 -8.12 20.65
CA PRO A 48 0.00 -8.78 20.69
C PRO A 48 -0.05 -10.28 20.35
N ALA A 49 -1.22 -10.91 20.37
CA ALA A 49 -1.39 -12.32 19.98
C ALA A 49 -1.12 -12.56 18.47
N ASP A 50 -1.36 -11.54 17.65
CA ASP A 50 -1.32 -11.65 16.17
C ASP A 50 -0.19 -10.82 15.54
N TRP A 51 0.93 -10.64 16.24
CA TRP A 51 2.04 -9.82 15.74
C TRP A 51 2.70 -10.38 14.48
N LEU A 52 2.76 -11.71 14.34
CA LEU A 52 3.46 -12.39 13.25
C LEU A 52 2.85 -12.09 11.87
N PRO A 53 1.52 -12.17 11.64
CA PRO A 53 0.89 -11.75 10.39
C PRO A 53 1.21 -10.32 9.98
N HIS A 54 1.36 -9.41 10.92
CA HIS A 54 1.68 -8.01 10.67
C HIS A 54 3.15 -7.81 10.24
N VAL A 55 4.08 -8.49 10.88
CA VAL A 55 5.50 -8.48 10.49
C VAL A 55 5.69 -9.11 9.12
N ILE A 56 5.03 -10.24 8.86
CA ILE A 56 5.02 -10.85 7.52
C ILE A 56 4.43 -9.88 6.51
N GLY A 57 3.34 -9.18 6.85
CA GLY A 57 2.71 -8.16 6.02
C GLY A 57 3.66 -7.03 5.63
N ALA A 58 4.48 -6.55 6.56
CA ALA A 58 5.47 -5.53 6.28
C ALA A 58 6.54 -5.99 5.26
N LEU A 59 6.84 -7.28 5.20
CA LEU A 59 7.92 -7.83 4.39
C LEU A 59 7.43 -8.46 3.07
N CYS A 60 6.24 -9.08 3.05
CA CYS A 60 5.78 -9.91 1.94
C CYS A 60 5.68 -9.16 0.60
N VAL A 61 5.43 -7.87 0.62
CA VAL A 61 5.35 -7.02 -0.58
C VAL A 61 6.58 -6.12 -0.71
N SER A 62 7.04 -5.51 0.38
CA SER A 62 8.16 -4.57 0.35
C SER A 62 9.48 -5.24 -0.07
N VAL A 63 9.74 -6.47 0.38
CA VAL A 63 10.96 -7.21 -0.01
C VAL A 63 10.97 -7.55 -1.50
N PRO A 64 9.93 -8.15 -2.10
CA PRO A 64 9.89 -8.36 -3.55
C PRO A 64 10.00 -7.06 -4.36
N MET A 65 9.34 -5.97 -3.94
CA MET A 65 9.46 -4.66 -4.59
C MET A 65 10.91 -4.15 -4.54
N PHE A 66 11.56 -4.27 -3.38
CA PHE A 66 12.96 -3.88 -3.22
C PHE A 66 13.90 -4.70 -4.11
N LEU A 67 13.71 -6.03 -4.15
CA LEU A 67 14.50 -6.92 -5.01
C LEU A 67 14.31 -6.60 -6.49
N LEU A 68 13.08 -6.28 -6.92
CA LEU A 68 12.81 -5.82 -8.28
C LEU A 68 13.55 -4.51 -8.61
N CYS A 69 13.61 -3.58 -7.66
CA CYS A 69 14.37 -2.34 -7.85
C CYS A 69 15.88 -2.55 -7.96
N LEU A 70 16.42 -3.61 -7.37
CA LEU A 70 17.85 -3.97 -7.54
C LEU A 70 18.16 -4.55 -8.92
N VAL A 71 17.18 -5.19 -9.54
CA VAL A 71 17.33 -5.84 -10.86
C VAL A 71 16.95 -4.87 -11.99
N ILE A 72 15.93 -4.05 -11.77
CA ILE A 72 15.38 -3.12 -12.75
C ILE A 72 15.42 -1.72 -12.13
N ASP A 73 16.35 -0.91 -12.58
CA ASP A 73 16.48 0.48 -12.12
C ASP A 73 15.18 1.25 -12.37
N GLY A 74 14.64 1.82 -11.28
CA GLY A 74 13.42 2.63 -11.34
C GLY A 74 12.12 1.83 -11.49
N ALA A 75 12.09 0.51 -11.18
CA ALA A 75 10.87 -0.30 -11.20
C ALA A 75 9.79 0.26 -10.26
N PHE A 76 10.19 0.67 -9.06
CA PHE A 76 9.33 1.31 -8.06
C PHE A 76 10.06 2.46 -7.38
N GLY A 77 9.31 3.45 -6.88
CA GLY A 77 9.86 4.50 -6.02
C GLY A 77 10.24 3.94 -4.63
N GLY A 78 11.35 4.43 -4.07
CA GLY A 78 11.76 4.05 -2.70
C GLY A 78 10.69 4.40 -1.66
N GLY A 79 9.90 5.44 -1.92
CA GLY A 79 8.75 5.83 -1.10
C GLY A 79 7.63 4.79 -1.12
N ASP A 80 7.34 4.19 -2.28
CA ASP A 80 6.31 3.15 -2.44
C ASP A 80 6.67 1.88 -1.65
N ILE A 81 7.94 1.50 -1.64
CA ILE A 81 8.44 0.34 -0.88
C ILE A 81 8.24 0.57 0.63
N LYS A 82 8.61 1.75 1.11
CA LYS A 82 8.42 2.15 2.52
C LYS A 82 6.93 2.24 2.88
N LEU A 83 6.11 2.78 1.97
CA LEU A 83 4.66 2.85 2.14
C LEU A 83 4.05 1.46 2.32
N MET A 84 4.40 0.51 1.45
CA MET A 84 3.90 -0.86 1.54
C MET A 84 4.39 -1.60 2.78
N ALA A 85 5.63 -1.35 3.22
CA ALA A 85 6.13 -1.90 4.48
C ALA A 85 5.33 -1.39 5.69
N ALA A 86 5.09 -0.07 5.76
CA ALA A 86 4.33 0.55 6.83
C ALA A 86 2.85 0.13 6.83
N ALA A 87 2.23 0.09 5.65
CA ALA A 87 0.87 -0.38 5.47
C ALA A 87 0.72 -1.86 5.83
N GLY A 88 1.70 -2.69 5.46
CA GLY A 88 1.72 -4.11 5.77
C GLY A 88 1.80 -4.40 7.26
N LEU A 89 2.53 -3.57 8.00
CA LEU A 89 2.57 -3.65 9.46
C LEU A 89 1.21 -3.36 10.09
N PHE A 90 0.38 -2.52 9.45
CA PHE A 90 -0.98 -2.21 9.90
C PHE A 90 -1.99 -3.28 9.47
N LEU A 91 -1.95 -3.71 8.20
CA LEU A 91 -2.96 -4.56 7.58
C LEU A 91 -2.79 -6.06 7.85
N GLY A 92 -1.55 -6.52 8.08
CA GLY A 92 -1.20 -7.94 8.01
C GLY A 92 -1.02 -8.44 6.57
N TRP A 93 -0.41 -9.62 6.39
CA TRP A 93 0.08 -10.10 5.10
C TRP A 93 -1.02 -10.33 4.04
N GLN A 94 -2.17 -10.87 4.44
CA GLN A 94 -3.28 -11.17 3.51
C GLN A 94 -3.84 -9.89 2.87
N ASN A 95 -4.16 -8.90 3.71
CA ASN A 95 -4.69 -7.62 3.25
C ASN A 95 -3.62 -6.79 2.50
N THR A 96 -2.34 -6.98 2.83
CA THR A 96 -1.24 -6.31 2.12
C THR A 96 -1.09 -6.85 0.70
N LEU A 97 -1.20 -8.16 0.51
CA LEU A 97 -1.22 -8.77 -0.82
C LEU A 97 -2.43 -8.29 -1.63
N LEU A 98 -3.60 -8.20 -1.00
CA LEU A 98 -4.81 -7.68 -1.64
C LEU A 98 -4.64 -6.19 -2.01
N ALA A 99 -4.06 -5.39 -1.13
CA ALA A 99 -3.76 -3.98 -1.40
C ALA A 99 -2.83 -3.81 -2.60
N MET A 100 -1.76 -4.61 -2.67
CA MET A 100 -0.84 -4.60 -3.79
C MET A 100 -1.50 -5.04 -5.09
N PHE A 101 -2.35 -6.07 -5.05
CA PHE A 101 -3.11 -6.52 -6.21
C PHE A 101 -3.97 -5.39 -6.79
N PHE A 102 -4.77 -4.72 -5.97
CA PHE A 102 -5.59 -3.59 -6.43
C PHE A 102 -4.72 -2.40 -6.89
N GLY A 103 -3.62 -2.12 -6.20
CA GLY A 103 -2.68 -1.09 -6.60
C GLY A 103 -2.09 -1.33 -7.99
N ILE A 104 -1.70 -2.58 -8.29
CA ILE A 104 -1.18 -2.97 -9.61
C ILE A 104 -2.29 -2.90 -10.67
N VAL A 105 -3.48 -3.37 -10.37
CA VAL A 105 -4.61 -3.34 -11.32
C VAL A 105 -4.95 -1.90 -11.70
N PHE A 106 -5.16 -1.02 -10.73
CA PHE A 106 -5.53 0.37 -11.00
C PHE A 106 -4.36 1.16 -11.62
N GLY A 107 -3.16 1.02 -11.08
CA GLY A 107 -1.97 1.67 -11.63
C GLY A 107 -1.62 1.17 -13.02
N GLY A 108 -1.76 -0.13 -13.27
CA GLY A 108 -1.56 -0.75 -14.58
C GLY A 108 -2.58 -0.28 -15.61
N MET A 109 -3.87 -0.23 -15.26
CA MET A 109 -4.91 0.31 -16.12
C MET A 109 -4.66 1.77 -16.49
N TYR A 110 -4.26 2.58 -15.52
CA TYR A 110 -3.90 3.98 -15.77
C TYR A 110 -2.64 4.11 -16.63
N GLY A 111 -1.62 3.30 -16.39
CA GLY A 111 -0.41 3.26 -17.20
C GLY A 111 -0.69 2.88 -18.67
N ILE A 112 -1.54 1.87 -18.90
CA ILE A 112 -1.99 1.49 -20.25
C ILE A 112 -2.76 2.64 -20.91
N TYR A 113 -3.64 3.31 -20.16
CA TYR A 113 -4.36 4.47 -20.65
C TYR A 113 -3.42 5.59 -21.10
N LEU A 114 -2.41 5.93 -20.31
CA LEU A 114 -1.43 6.95 -20.66
C LEU A 114 -0.64 6.61 -21.92
N LEU A 115 -0.22 5.36 -22.07
CA LEU A 115 0.48 4.87 -23.26
C LEU A 115 -0.43 4.89 -24.50
N ALA A 116 -1.66 4.42 -24.38
CA ALA A 116 -2.62 4.41 -25.47
C ALA A 116 -3.02 5.82 -25.92
N ALA A 117 -3.15 6.74 -24.99
CA ALA A 117 -3.45 8.15 -25.25
C ALA A 117 -2.23 8.95 -25.76
N LYS A 118 -1.06 8.33 -25.87
CA LYS A 118 0.21 8.99 -26.24
C LYS A 118 0.57 10.18 -25.35
N LYS A 119 0.04 10.22 -24.13
CA LYS A 119 0.27 11.28 -23.14
C LYS A 119 1.53 11.08 -22.33
N ALA A 120 2.11 9.87 -22.36
CA ALA A 120 3.38 9.55 -21.73
C ALA A 120 4.23 8.67 -22.65
N GLY A 121 5.55 8.89 -22.64
CA GLY A 121 6.52 8.01 -23.27
C GLY A 121 6.77 6.76 -22.41
N LYS A 122 7.40 5.73 -23.02
CA LYS A 122 7.76 4.49 -22.31
C LYS A 122 8.69 4.69 -21.10
N LYS A 123 9.33 5.86 -20.98
CA LYS A 123 10.27 6.22 -19.90
C LYS A 123 9.69 7.23 -18.91
N ASP A 124 8.47 7.71 -19.13
CA ASP A 124 7.87 8.68 -18.23
C ASP A 124 7.37 7.97 -16.98
N HIS A 125 7.84 8.42 -15.82
CA HIS A 125 7.36 7.96 -14.53
C HIS A 125 6.03 8.66 -14.21
N PHE A 126 5.06 7.91 -13.73
CA PHE A 126 3.83 8.47 -13.16
C PHE A 126 3.74 8.15 -11.67
N ALA A 127 3.00 8.96 -10.93
CA ALA A 127 2.78 8.74 -9.51
C ALA A 127 2.02 7.42 -9.29
N PHE A 128 2.68 6.41 -8.74
CA PHE A 128 2.08 5.10 -8.43
C PHE A 128 1.44 5.08 -7.04
N GLY A 129 1.91 5.95 -6.14
CA GLY A 129 1.44 6.06 -4.76
C GLY A 129 -0.07 6.18 -4.59
N PRO A 130 -0.79 7.04 -5.35
CA PRO A 130 -2.25 7.14 -5.25
C PRO A 130 -2.98 5.82 -5.48
N PHE A 131 -2.50 5.00 -6.40
CA PHE A 131 -3.08 3.68 -6.70
C PHE A 131 -2.80 2.67 -5.58
N LEU A 132 -1.61 2.72 -5.00
CA LEU A 132 -1.28 1.93 -3.80
C LEU A 132 -2.15 2.36 -2.61
N CYS A 133 -2.31 3.66 -2.38
CA CYS A 133 -3.16 4.19 -1.32
C CYS A 133 -4.62 3.72 -1.49
N ALA A 134 -5.15 3.78 -2.72
CA ALA A 134 -6.49 3.26 -3.02
C ALA A 134 -6.59 1.75 -2.73
N GLY A 135 -5.60 0.96 -3.14
CA GLY A 135 -5.52 -0.47 -2.85
C GLY A 135 -5.48 -0.77 -1.35
N ILE A 136 -4.71 0.00 -0.57
CA ILE A 136 -4.62 -0.12 0.89
C ILE A 136 -5.98 0.17 1.54
N VAL A 137 -6.66 1.24 1.14
CA VAL A 137 -7.99 1.60 1.67
C VAL A 137 -9.02 0.51 1.34
N ILE A 138 -9.03 0.00 0.11
CA ILE A 138 -9.93 -1.08 -0.30
C ILE A 138 -9.65 -2.34 0.53
N ALA A 139 -8.39 -2.74 0.69
CA ALA A 139 -8.02 -3.90 1.48
C ALA A 139 -8.38 -3.73 2.97
N MET A 140 -8.27 -2.51 3.50
CA MET A 140 -8.65 -2.21 4.88
C MET A 140 -10.16 -2.31 5.11
N LEU A 141 -10.97 -1.83 4.16
CA LEU A 141 -12.43 -1.80 4.29
C LEU A 141 -13.10 -3.12 3.89
N PHE A 142 -12.60 -3.77 2.86
CA PHE A 142 -13.23 -4.93 2.23
C PHE A 142 -12.38 -6.21 2.29
N GLY A 143 -11.20 -6.16 2.90
CA GLY A 143 -10.28 -7.30 2.96
C GLY A 143 -10.89 -8.53 3.61
N GLY A 144 -11.58 -8.39 4.73
CA GLY A 144 -12.27 -9.50 5.39
C GLY A 144 -13.29 -10.18 4.48
N PRO A 145 -14.33 -9.48 4.01
CA PRO A 145 -15.33 -10.04 3.09
C PRO A 145 -14.77 -10.65 1.82
N VAL A 146 -13.75 -10.02 1.23
CA VAL A 146 -13.11 -10.53 0.00
C VAL A 146 -12.34 -11.82 0.27
N LEU A 147 -11.62 -11.89 1.37
CA LEU A 147 -10.89 -13.10 1.77
C LEU A 147 -11.82 -14.24 2.13
N GLU A 148 -12.90 -13.97 2.86
CA GLU A 148 -13.94 -14.97 3.18
C GLU A 148 -14.60 -15.50 1.90
N TRP A 149 -14.94 -14.62 0.96
CA TRP A 149 -15.49 -15.00 -0.33
C TRP A 149 -14.51 -15.90 -1.12
N TYR A 150 -13.23 -15.54 -1.16
CA TYR A 150 -12.21 -16.32 -1.84
C TYR A 150 -12.01 -17.71 -1.19
N CYS A 151 -11.96 -17.77 0.14
CA CYS A 151 -11.84 -19.02 0.88
C CYS A 151 -13.06 -19.93 0.72
N ALA A 152 -14.24 -19.36 0.46
CA ALA A 152 -15.46 -20.14 0.21
C ALA A 152 -15.46 -20.82 -1.19
N PHE A 153 -14.57 -20.41 -2.10
CA PHE A 153 -14.42 -21.00 -3.43
C PHE A 153 -13.35 -22.10 -3.50
N LEU A 154 -12.52 -22.22 -2.47
CA LEU A 154 -11.48 -23.25 -2.36
C LEU A 154 -11.99 -24.47 -1.58
#